data_b38322936e2947bc202a33aae99d8161
#
_entry.id   b38322936e2947bc202a33aae99d8161
#
_cell.length_a   1.000
_cell.length_b   1.000
_cell.length_c   1.000
_cell.angle_alpha   90.00
_cell.angle_beta   90.00
_cell.angle_gamma   90.00
#
_symmetry.space_group_name_H-M   'P 1'
#
loop_
_entity.id
_entity.type
_entity.pdbx_description
1 polymer ?
#
loop_
_entity_poly.entity_id
_entity_poly.type
_entity_poly.pdbx_seq_one_letter_code
_entity_poly.pdbx_strand_id
1 'polypeptide(L)'
;MHPMEPVGWFGVNRDAKMVGYFNRLGINANVALGSLYSIAVLEVLIGLGFLYSLFAGEKRYEIVRLAFKISLGIFFAFSIFDILCGDRTELWEHGTFLILATIHYVYILFAVPGKEFDQIRDKLLNRSQ
;
A
#
# COMPACT_ATOMS: atom_id res chain seq x y z
N MET A 1 -10.13 -13.32 26.43
CA MET A 1 -11.24 -12.40 26.12
C MET A 1 -10.64 -11.00 26.05
N HIS A 2 -10.44 -10.45 24.85
CA HIS A 2 -9.90 -9.10 24.74
C HIS A 2 -11.04 -8.11 24.92
N PRO A 3 -10.93 -7.16 25.82
CA PRO A 3 -11.93 -6.13 25.99
C PRO A 3 -11.72 -5.01 24.97
N MET A 4 -11.71 -5.34 23.70
CA MET A 4 -11.67 -4.37 22.66
C MET A 4 -13.02 -4.33 21.95
N GLU A 5 -14.02 -4.03 22.75
CA GLU A 5 -15.27 -3.51 22.22
C GLU A 5 -15.50 -2.08 22.69
N PRO A 6 -14.63 -1.17 22.49
CA PRO A 6 -14.92 0.13 23.05
C PRO A 6 -15.56 1.06 22.09
N VAL A 7 -15.81 0.85 20.89
CA VAL A 7 -16.27 1.97 20.07
C VAL A 7 -17.14 1.55 18.91
N GLY A 8 -17.90 0.47 19.03
CA GLY A 8 -18.83 0.09 17.94
C GLY A 8 -18.18 0.12 16.57
N TRP A 9 -16.87 -0.15 16.51
CA TRP A 9 -16.13 -0.10 15.28
C TRP A 9 -16.48 -1.33 14.47
N PHE A 10 -16.88 -1.11 13.25
CA PHE A 10 -17.16 -2.16 12.30
C PHE A 10 -15.88 -2.86 11.92
N GLY A 11 -15.74 -4.16 12.19
CA GLY A 11 -14.64 -4.93 11.68
C GLY A 11 -14.15 -6.06 12.57
N VAL A 12 -13.26 -6.84 12.01
CA VAL A 12 -12.58 -7.95 12.66
C VAL A 12 -11.48 -7.41 13.57
N ASN A 13 -11.24 -8.10 14.69
CA ASN A 13 -10.08 -7.81 15.52
C ASN A 13 -8.79 -8.08 14.72
N ARG A 14 -8.16 -7.02 14.26
CA ARG A 14 -6.99 -7.08 13.37
C ARG A 14 -5.78 -7.74 14.04
N ASP A 15 -5.58 -7.50 15.35
CA ASP A 15 -4.49 -8.10 16.11
C ASP A 15 -4.62 -9.62 16.13
N ALA A 16 -5.80 -10.13 16.50
CA ALA A 16 -6.07 -11.56 16.57
C ALA A 16 -5.97 -12.21 15.17
N LYS A 17 -6.44 -11.54 14.13
CA LYS A 17 -6.37 -12.01 12.76
C LYS A 17 -4.92 -12.12 12.27
N MET A 18 -4.13 -11.07 12.47
CA MET A 18 -2.73 -11.05 12.07
C MET A 18 -1.91 -12.11 12.83
N VAL A 19 -2.09 -12.21 14.13
CA VAL A 19 -1.45 -13.28 14.94
C VAL A 19 -1.85 -14.67 14.42
N GLY A 20 -3.10 -14.86 14.06
CA GLY A 20 -3.59 -16.12 13.48
C GLY A 20 -2.88 -16.48 12.17
N TYR A 21 -2.64 -15.52 11.29
CA TYR A 21 -1.93 -15.72 10.03
C TYR A 21 -0.46 -16.09 10.27
N PHE A 22 0.23 -15.33 11.10
CA PHE A 22 1.64 -15.58 11.40
C PHE A 22 1.85 -16.93 12.11
N ASN A 23 0.93 -17.31 13.01
CA ASN A 23 0.97 -18.62 13.65
C ASN A 23 0.83 -19.78 12.64
N ARG A 24 -0.01 -19.64 11.59
CA ARG A 24 -0.11 -20.63 10.51
C ARG A 24 1.20 -20.77 9.73
N LEU A 25 1.98 -19.70 9.65
CA LEU A 25 3.29 -19.69 8.99
C LEU A 25 4.43 -20.06 9.96
N GLY A 26 4.12 -20.42 11.22
CA GLY A 26 5.13 -20.74 12.23
C GLY A 26 5.90 -19.54 12.77
N ILE A 27 5.38 -18.32 12.57
CA ILE A 27 6.04 -17.07 12.95
C ILE A 27 5.47 -16.56 14.28
N ASN A 28 6.34 -15.98 15.11
CA ASN A 28 5.98 -15.50 16.44
C ASN A 28 4.95 -14.37 16.42
N ALA A 29 3.99 -14.41 17.36
CA ALA A 29 2.94 -13.39 17.50
C ALA A 29 3.47 -11.95 17.68
N ASN A 30 4.61 -11.76 18.36
CA ASN A 30 5.20 -10.43 18.52
C ASN A 30 5.67 -9.84 17.18
N VAL A 31 6.17 -10.68 16.27
CA VAL A 31 6.53 -10.27 14.91
C VAL A 31 5.28 -9.86 14.13
N ALA A 32 4.18 -10.60 14.30
CA ALA A 32 2.90 -10.29 13.69
C ALA A 32 2.39 -8.90 14.09
N LEU A 33 2.35 -8.64 15.41
CA LEU A 33 1.90 -7.35 15.95
C LEU A 33 2.86 -6.21 15.56
N GLY A 34 4.18 -6.45 15.66
CA GLY A 34 5.17 -5.46 15.21
C GLY A 34 5.01 -5.09 13.74
N SER A 35 4.76 -6.06 12.87
CA SER A 35 4.50 -5.83 11.45
C SER A 35 3.21 -5.04 11.23
N LEU A 36 2.12 -5.41 11.91
CA LEU A 36 0.83 -4.73 11.80
C LEU A 36 0.94 -3.26 12.18
N TYR A 37 1.53 -2.95 13.33
CA TYR A 37 1.68 -1.57 13.77
C TYR A 37 2.67 -0.77 12.91
N SER A 38 3.73 -1.40 12.40
CA SER A 38 4.65 -0.75 11.47
C SER A 38 3.95 -0.34 10.17
N ILE A 39 3.11 -1.21 9.63
CA ILE A 39 2.32 -0.93 8.44
C ILE A 39 1.31 0.18 8.73
N ALA A 40 0.60 0.14 9.86
CA ALA A 40 -0.34 1.20 10.23
C ALA A 40 0.34 2.58 10.31
N VAL A 41 1.52 2.66 10.90
CA VAL A 41 2.31 3.91 10.93
C VAL A 41 2.68 4.35 9.51
N LEU A 42 3.11 3.41 8.66
CA LEU A 42 3.48 3.72 7.28
C LEU A 42 2.30 4.22 6.46
N GLU A 43 1.11 3.64 6.63
CA GLU A 43 -0.13 4.11 6.00
C GLU A 43 -0.50 5.54 6.42
N VAL A 44 -0.35 5.86 7.71
CA VAL A 44 -0.54 7.23 8.21
C VAL A 44 0.45 8.19 7.56
N LEU A 45 1.72 7.80 7.46
CA LEU A 45 2.75 8.64 6.82
C LEU A 45 2.47 8.85 5.34
N ILE A 46 1.98 7.83 4.61
CA ILE A 46 1.54 7.96 3.22
C ILE A 46 0.38 8.95 3.12
N GLY A 47 -0.63 8.82 3.98
CA GLY A 47 -1.76 9.74 4.04
C GLY A 47 -1.33 11.19 4.29
N LEU A 48 -0.42 11.40 5.24
CA LEU A 48 0.17 12.72 5.49
C LEU A 48 1.00 13.22 4.31
N GLY A 49 1.70 12.33 3.60
CA GLY A 49 2.42 12.65 2.37
C GLY A 49 1.47 13.17 1.27
N PHE A 50 0.33 12.52 1.08
CA PHE A 50 -0.70 13.01 0.15
C PHE A 50 -1.24 14.38 0.56
N LEU A 51 -1.57 14.58 1.85
CA LEU A 51 -2.03 15.87 2.36
C LEU A 51 -0.97 16.96 2.18
N TYR A 52 0.26 16.67 2.54
CA TYR A 52 1.38 17.61 2.38
C TYR A 52 1.60 17.98 0.91
N SER A 53 1.37 17.05 -0.01
CA SER A 53 1.52 17.32 -1.44
C SER A 53 0.64 18.44 -1.94
N LEU A 54 -0.50 18.71 -1.28
CA LEU A 54 -1.40 19.81 -1.66
C LEU A 54 -0.74 21.18 -1.49
N PHE A 55 0.24 21.28 -0.59
CA PHE A 55 0.94 22.52 -0.24
C PHE A 55 2.39 22.56 -0.76
N ALA A 56 2.87 21.47 -1.36
CA ALA A 56 4.29 21.29 -1.71
C ALA A 56 4.75 22.00 -2.99
N GLY A 57 3.87 22.77 -3.65
CA GLY A 57 4.21 23.51 -4.87
C GLY A 57 4.80 22.61 -5.97
N GLU A 58 6.01 22.93 -6.42
CA GLU A 58 6.68 22.19 -7.52
C GLU A 58 7.01 20.73 -7.17
N LYS A 59 7.26 20.43 -5.89
CA LYS A 59 7.57 19.06 -5.42
C LYS A 59 6.35 18.17 -5.28
N ARG A 60 5.16 18.71 -5.45
CA ARG A 60 3.88 18.00 -5.27
C ARG A 60 3.86 16.64 -5.97
N TYR A 61 4.22 16.60 -7.22
CA TYR A 61 4.14 15.38 -8.02
C TYR A 61 5.18 14.31 -7.63
N GLU A 62 6.35 14.73 -7.18
CA GLU A 62 7.37 13.80 -6.68
C GLU A 62 6.90 13.11 -5.40
N ILE A 63 6.30 13.87 -4.48
CA ILE A 63 5.73 13.35 -3.23
C ILE A 63 4.59 12.37 -3.52
N VAL A 64 3.67 12.76 -4.40
CA VAL A 64 2.52 11.90 -4.78
C VAL A 64 3.00 10.61 -5.45
N ARG A 65 3.98 10.68 -6.36
CA ARG A 65 4.57 9.48 -6.97
C ARG A 65 5.22 8.56 -5.95
N LEU A 66 5.97 9.12 -5.00
CA LEU A 66 6.59 8.35 -3.93
C LEU A 66 5.53 7.67 -3.06
N ALA A 67 4.50 8.41 -2.65
CA ALA A 67 3.40 7.87 -1.86
C ALA A 67 2.70 6.71 -2.58
N PHE A 68 2.40 6.83 -3.87
CA PHE A 68 1.83 5.74 -4.66
C PHE A 68 2.77 4.55 -4.81
N LYS A 69 4.07 4.75 -5.04
CA LYS A 69 5.05 3.66 -5.11
C LYS A 69 5.06 2.84 -3.82
N ILE A 70 5.06 3.51 -2.67
CA ILE A 70 5.03 2.84 -1.36
C ILE A 70 3.68 2.12 -1.17
N SER A 71 2.55 2.75 -1.49
CA SER A 71 1.22 2.14 -1.40
C SER A 71 1.10 0.88 -2.28
N LEU A 72 1.61 0.93 -3.51
CA LEU A 72 1.65 -0.24 -4.40
C LEU A 72 2.45 -1.39 -3.79
N GLY A 73 3.61 -1.09 -3.19
CA GLY A 73 4.42 -2.08 -2.50
C GLY A 73 3.67 -2.74 -1.34
N ILE A 74 2.97 -1.95 -0.53
CA ILE A 74 2.19 -2.44 0.62
C ILE A 74 1.04 -3.34 0.14
N PHE A 75 0.19 -2.87 -0.78
CA PHE A 75 -0.95 -3.67 -1.25
C PHE A 75 -0.53 -4.92 -2.01
N PHE A 76 0.59 -4.87 -2.73
CA PHE A 76 1.16 -6.05 -3.36
C PHE A 76 1.63 -7.07 -2.31
N ALA A 77 2.32 -6.61 -1.27
CA ALA A 77 2.77 -7.48 -0.17
C ALA A 77 1.56 -8.10 0.57
N PHE A 78 0.52 -7.33 0.85
CA PHE A 78 -0.71 -7.84 1.45
C PHE A 78 -1.38 -8.88 0.56
N SER A 79 -1.51 -8.63 -0.74
CA SER A 79 -2.12 -9.59 -1.67
C SER A 79 -1.36 -10.92 -1.69
N ILE A 80 -0.03 -10.89 -1.65
CA ILE A 80 0.78 -12.12 -1.53
C ILE A 80 0.50 -12.81 -0.20
N PHE A 81 0.45 -12.05 0.89
CA PHE A 81 0.22 -12.59 2.22
C PHE A 81 -1.16 -13.25 2.34
N ASP A 82 -2.20 -12.63 1.77
CA ASP A 82 -3.56 -13.17 1.73
C ASP A 82 -3.62 -14.49 0.94
N ILE A 83 -2.88 -14.58 -0.16
CA ILE A 83 -2.77 -15.83 -0.94
C ILE A 83 -2.12 -16.93 -0.07
N LEU A 84 -1.04 -16.62 0.62
CA LEU A 84 -0.32 -17.58 1.48
C LEU A 84 -1.18 -18.02 2.68
N CYS A 85 -1.98 -17.11 3.24
CA CYS A 85 -2.88 -17.40 4.36
C CYS A 85 -4.24 -17.97 3.95
N GLY A 86 -4.56 -17.96 2.64
CA GLY A 86 -5.82 -18.46 2.10
C GLY A 86 -7.02 -17.56 2.40
N ASP A 87 -6.82 -16.28 2.68
CA ASP A 87 -7.90 -15.34 2.91
C ASP A 87 -8.35 -14.65 1.61
N ARG A 88 -9.37 -15.23 1.00
CA ARG A 88 -9.91 -14.69 -0.26
C ARG A 88 -10.64 -13.36 -0.10
N THR A 89 -11.18 -13.08 1.07
CA THR A 89 -11.92 -11.84 1.32
C THR A 89 -10.96 -10.66 1.38
N GLU A 90 -9.90 -10.78 2.18
CA GLU A 90 -8.86 -9.75 2.25
C GLU A 90 -8.13 -9.59 0.91
N LEU A 91 -7.89 -10.71 0.20
CA LEU A 91 -7.28 -10.66 -1.13
C LEU A 91 -8.12 -9.83 -2.12
N TRP A 92 -9.45 -9.92 -2.05
CA TRP A 92 -10.35 -9.10 -2.85
C TRP A 92 -10.18 -7.60 -2.51
N GLU A 93 -10.14 -7.28 -1.22
CA GLU A 93 -10.00 -5.90 -0.74
C GLU A 93 -8.64 -5.34 -1.15
N HIS A 94 -7.54 -6.00 -0.79
CA HIS A 94 -6.19 -5.54 -1.11
C HIS A 94 -5.90 -5.53 -2.61
N GLY A 95 -6.41 -6.51 -3.35
CA GLY A 95 -6.32 -6.56 -4.81
C GLY A 95 -7.06 -5.39 -5.47
N THR A 96 -8.22 -5.01 -4.96
CA THR A 96 -8.96 -3.85 -5.44
C THR A 96 -8.19 -2.55 -5.20
N PHE A 97 -7.64 -2.37 -4.00
CA PHE A 97 -6.80 -1.20 -3.71
C PHE A 97 -5.52 -1.17 -4.54
N LEU A 98 -4.91 -2.33 -4.79
CA LEU A 98 -3.74 -2.44 -5.67
C LEU A 98 -4.07 -1.98 -7.10
N ILE A 99 -5.20 -2.41 -7.66
CA ILE A 99 -5.66 -1.99 -8.98
C ILE A 99 -5.92 -0.48 -9.02
N LEU A 100 -6.67 0.04 -8.05
CA LEU A 100 -6.97 1.47 -7.97
C LEU A 100 -5.70 2.31 -7.84
N ALA A 101 -4.79 1.94 -6.95
CA ALA A 101 -3.52 2.63 -6.79
C ALA A 101 -2.67 2.57 -8.07
N THR A 102 -2.69 1.44 -8.79
CA THR A 102 -2.00 1.30 -10.08
C THR A 102 -2.57 2.25 -11.13
N ILE A 103 -3.89 2.30 -11.27
CA ILE A 103 -4.56 3.20 -12.23
C ILE A 103 -4.20 4.66 -11.93
N HIS A 104 -4.28 5.07 -10.66
CA HIS A 104 -3.94 6.44 -10.29
C HIS A 104 -2.46 6.76 -10.51
N TYR A 105 -1.58 5.82 -10.18
CA TYR A 105 -0.14 5.99 -10.41
C TYR A 105 0.18 6.15 -11.90
N VAL A 106 -0.38 5.28 -12.73
CA VAL A 106 -0.23 5.35 -14.19
C VAL A 106 -0.79 6.67 -14.71
N TYR A 107 -1.98 7.10 -14.26
CA TYR A 107 -2.54 8.39 -14.63
C TYR A 107 -1.58 9.55 -14.33
N ILE A 108 -0.97 9.57 -13.13
CA ILE A 108 -0.02 10.63 -12.75
C ILE A 108 1.25 10.58 -13.61
N LEU A 109 1.72 9.39 -13.97
CA LEU A 109 2.88 9.26 -14.87
C LEU A 109 2.63 9.87 -16.24
N PHE A 110 1.42 9.71 -16.78
CA PHE A 110 1.06 10.23 -18.09
C PHE A 110 0.57 11.68 -18.06
N ALA A 111 -0.20 12.06 -17.05
CA ALA A 111 -0.78 13.39 -16.95
C ALA A 111 0.23 14.47 -16.56
N VAL A 112 1.31 14.07 -15.87
CA VAL A 112 2.34 15.00 -15.40
C VAL A 112 3.69 14.55 -15.96
N PRO A 113 4.12 15.15 -17.10
CA PRO A 113 5.44 14.90 -17.66
C PRO A 113 6.52 15.16 -16.62
N GLY A 114 7.31 14.16 -16.33
CA GLY A 114 8.43 14.24 -15.39
C GLY A 114 9.62 13.51 -15.96
N LYS A 115 10.78 13.74 -15.40
CA LYS A 115 12.04 13.15 -15.83
C LYS A 115 11.98 11.62 -16.04
N GLU A 116 11.21 10.92 -15.22
CA GLU A 116 11.02 9.46 -15.36
C GLU A 116 10.23 9.09 -16.62
N PHE A 117 9.18 9.83 -16.94
CA PHE A 117 8.39 9.58 -18.14
C PHE A 117 9.18 9.87 -19.41
N ASP A 118 9.90 11.00 -19.44
CA ASP A 118 10.76 11.37 -20.56
C ASP A 118 11.85 10.31 -20.77
N GLN A 119 12.46 9.79 -19.73
CA GLN A 119 13.45 8.71 -19.83
C GLN A 119 12.85 7.40 -20.36
N ILE A 120 11.64 7.03 -19.94
CA ILE A 120 10.96 5.82 -20.41
C ILE A 120 10.55 6.01 -21.87
N ARG A 121 9.96 7.16 -22.23
CA ARG A 121 9.60 7.51 -23.60
C ARG A 121 10.81 7.45 -24.53
N ASP A 122 11.91 8.07 -24.13
CA ASP A 122 13.13 8.11 -24.93
C ASP A 122 13.76 6.72 -25.10
N LYS A 123 13.71 5.87 -24.07
CA LYS A 123 14.12 4.46 -24.18
C LYS A 123 13.25 3.65 -25.14
N LEU A 124 11.95 3.91 -25.17
CA LEU A 124 11.03 3.21 -26.05
C LEU A 124 11.21 3.67 -27.51
N LEU A 125 11.36 4.97 -27.74
CA LEU A 125 11.58 5.53 -29.08
C LEU A 125 12.93 5.11 -29.68
N ASN A 126 14.00 5.05 -28.86
CA ASN A 126 15.32 4.63 -29.34
C ASN A 126 15.42 3.11 -29.58
N ARG A 127 14.46 2.29 -29.11
CA ARG A 127 14.40 0.85 -29.44
C ARG A 127 13.68 0.58 -30.77
N SER A 128 13.01 1.56 -31.34
CA SER A 128 12.27 1.43 -32.59
C SER A 128 13.05 1.90 -33.83
N GLN A 129 14.29 2.33 -33.64
CA GLN A 129 15.29 2.59 -34.68
C GLN A 129 16.35 1.50 -34.72
#